data_d208947dc2479c49fcb904b199945715
#
_entry.id   d208947dc2479c49fcb904b199945715
#
_cell.length_a   1.000
_cell.length_b   1.000
_cell.length_c   1.000
_cell.angle_alpha   90.00
_cell.angle_beta   90.00
_cell.angle_gamma   90.00
#
_symmetry.space_group_name_H-M   'P 1'
#
loop_
_entity.id
_entity.type
_entity.pdbx_description
1 polymer ?
#
loop_
_entity_poly.entity_id
_entity_poly.type
_entity_poly.pdbx_seq_one_letter_code
_entity_poly.pdbx_strand_id
1 'polypeptide(L)'
;MLRVSSYRDCRDAYRHRDLRQALYDEGVALMGDVIVNLHGEAHRDRRRLENRLFRRDVFMYWEREVIPEIAERVLAPAVEAGRGDLVVLARRAMLTLAVRIAGVDLQGGGDREFDDLFEIMSRLSQASTVAHATGNKADIIESGLRALDEFDERFLQPSIRRRVSIIESGSEQMPADVLSTLLQNQDALDLPPEVLRREVAYFPWVGSHSTSNALAHAMDHIFDWLVKRPADRNLLCGDPELTQLFVHESLRLHPPSPVALRRAVVDVRLASGVRVPAGESVAIDVAEANRDPEVFGPAAADFDPHRNLPEGVPLWGLSFGTGFHSCLGQELAGGVAPDGRNHGSPLYGAIAGMARQLLCHAATPDPDDPPSLDGESTRRHYGRYPIQLG
;
A
#
# COMPACT_ATOMS: atom_id res chain seq x y z
N MET A 1 15.60 21.09 6.13
CA MET A 1 15.37 19.66 5.83
C MET A 1 16.36 19.22 4.76
N LEU A 2 17.19 18.25 5.07
CA LEU A 2 18.13 17.62 4.14
C LEU A 2 17.36 16.71 3.17
N ARG A 3 17.81 16.57 1.91
CA ARG A 3 17.26 15.61 0.94
C ARG A 3 18.38 14.70 0.44
N VAL A 4 18.14 13.40 0.41
CA VAL A 4 19.02 12.37 -0.16
C VAL A 4 18.30 11.69 -1.32
N SER A 5 19.03 11.44 -2.42
CA SER A 5 18.47 10.92 -3.68
C SER A 5 19.30 9.80 -4.30
N SER A 6 20.56 9.58 -3.87
CA SER A 6 21.29 8.39 -4.30
C SER A 6 20.66 7.13 -3.68
N TYR A 7 20.63 6.03 -4.43
CA TYR A 7 20.14 4.75 -3.93
C TYR A 7 20.84 4.32 -2.64
N ARG A 8 22.16 4.53 -2.58
CA ARG A 8 22.98 4.19 -1.42
C ARG A 8 22.56 4.94 -0.17
N ASP A 9 22.44 6.27 -0.24
CA ASP A 9 22.07 7.08 0.93
C ASP A 9 20.61 6.89 1.33
N CYS A 10 19.72 6.75 0.37
CA CYS A 10 18.31 6.45 0.64
C CYS A 10 18.16 5.11 1.36
N ARG A 11 18.85 4.06 0.89
CA ARG A 11 18.86 2.75 1.54
C ARG A 11 19.45 2.81 2.95
N ASP A 12 20.53 3.56 3.15
CA ASP A 12 21.18 3.73 4.45
C ASP A 12 20.26 4.50 5.42
N ALA A 13 19.68 5.60 4.98
CA ALA A 13 18.73 6.39 5.78
C ALA A 13 17.49 5.57 6.21
N TYR A 14 16.96 4.70 5.33
CA TYR A 14 15.87 3.79 5.69
C TYR A 14 16.25 2.80 6.77
N ARG A 15 17.50 2.31 6.77
CA ARG A 15 17.98 1.26 7.68
C ARG A 15 18.58 1.81 8.96
N HIS A 16 18.80 3.14 9.02
CA HIS A 16 19.44 3.75 10.19
C HIS A 16 18.51 3.76 11.39
N ARG A 17 18.93 3.07 12.45
CA ARG A 17 18.12 2.88 13.67
C ARG A 17 17.75 4.17 14.40
N ASP A 18 18.58 5.21 14.24
CA ASP A 18 18.41 6.50 14.92
C ASP A 18 17.70 7.55 14.03
N LEU A 19 17.14 7.10 12.89
CA LEU A 19 16.26 7.87 12.01
C LEU A 19 14.82 7.34 12.13
N ARG A 20 14.01 7.98 13.02
CA ARG A 20 12.61 7.59 13.19
C ARG A 20 11.73 8.05 12.02
N GLN A 21 10.59 7.40 11.84
CA GLN A 21 9.55 7.86 10.91
C GLN A 21 9.09 9.29 11.28
N ALA A 22 8.89 10.14 10.26
CA ALA A 22 8.48 11.52 10.45
C ALA A 22 7.43 12.01 9.43
N LEU A 23 7.03 11.18 8.47
CA LEU A 23 6.04 11.56 7.46
C LEU A 23 4.69 11.95 8.06
N TYR A 24 4.33 11.31 9.17
CA TYR A 24 3.05 11.48 9.84
C TYR A 24 3.09 12.44 11.04
N ASP A 25 4.20 13.17 11.23
CA ASP A 25 4.34 14.10 12.37
C ASP A 25 3.26 15.20 12.32
N GLU A 26 2.89 15.70 11.13
CA GLU A 26 1.83 16.70 10.97
C GLU A 26 0.43 16.12 11.22
N GLY A 27 0.24 14.82 10.97
CA GLY A 27 -1.00 14.07 11.19
C GLY A 27 -1.03 13.30 12.51
N VAL A 28 -0.21 13.67 13.50
CA VAL A 28 -0.02 12.92 14.77
C VAL A 28 -1.33 12.67 15.53
N ALA A 29 -2.33 13.55 15.40
CA ALA A 29 -3.63 13.37 16.04
C ALA A 29 -4.35 12.07 15.57
N LEU A 30 -4.12 11.65 14.33
CA LEU A 30 -4.63 10.41 13.74
C LEU A 30 -3.63 9.26 13.79
N MET A 31 -2.33 9.56 13.80
CA MET A 31 -1.26 8.59 13.61
C MET A 31 -0.40 8.38 14.86
N GLY A 32 -0.73 9.02 15.98
CA GLY A 32 0.00 8.83 17.23
C GLY A 32 -0.11 7.39 17.72
N ASP A 33 1.03 6.77 18.06
CA ASP A 33 1.16 5.40 18.55
C ASP A 33 0.67 4.27 17.61
N VAL A 34 0.36 4.61 16.35
CA VAL A 34 0.16 3.63 15.27
C VAL A 34 1.51 3.01 14.90
N ILE A 35 1.53 1.71 14.58
CA ILE A 35 2.75 0.93 14.33
C ILE A 35 3.77 1.64 13.44
N VAL A 36 3.33 2.32 12.39
CA VAL A 36 4.22 3.01 11.43
C VAL A 36 4.97 4.19 12.06
N ASN A 37 4.43 4.79 13.14
CA ASN A 37 5.03 5.91 13.88
C ASN A 37 5.81 5.48 15.13
N LEU A 38 5.63 4.24 15.57
CA LEU A 38 6.40 3.71 16.69
C LEU A 38 7.89 3.65 16.34
N HIS A 39 8.74 3.73 17.36
CA HIS A 39 10.19 3.66 17.21
C HIS A 39 10.79 2.73 18.28
N GLY A 40 11.97 2.18 18.00
CA GLY A 40 12.74 1.39 18.95
C GLY A 40 12.03 0.10 19.40
N GLU A 41 11.91 -0.09 20.71
CA GLU A 41 11.36 -1.31 21.32
C GLU A 41 9.86 -1.44 21.10
N ALA A 42 9.10 -0.39 21.30
CA ALA A 42 7.65 -0.36 21.09
C ALA A 42 7.29 -0.77 19.65
N HIS A 43 8.06 -0.29 18.64
CA HIS A 43 7.87 -0.73 17.26
C HIS A 43 8.15 -2.22 17.07
N ARG A 44 9.27 -2.74 17.67
CA ARG A 44 9.63 -4.15 17.53
C ARG A 44 8.57 -5.08 18.12
N ASP A 45 8.03 -4.74 19.27
CA ASP A 45 7.07 -5.58 19.99
C ASP A 45 5.72 -5.61 19.25
N ARG A 46 5.22 -4.46 18.80
CA ARG A 46 4.03 -4.36 17.97
C ARG A 46 4.23 -5.13 16.65
N ARG A 47 5.35 -4.88 15.97
CA ARG A 47 5.69 -5.52 14.71
C ARG A 47 5.78 -7.04 14.81
N ARG A 48 6.39 -7.56 15.89
CA ARG A 48 6.48 -9.01 16.13
C ARG A 48 5.11 -9.68 16.20
N LEU A 49 4.15 -9.00 16.81
CA LEU A 49 2.80 -9.50 16.94
C LEU A 49 2.06 -9.48 15.60
N GLU A 50 2.04 -8.34 14.96
CA GLU A 50 1.30 -8.16 13.71
C GLU A 50 1.91 -8.98 12.55
N ASN A 51 3.22 -9.19 12.51
CA ASN A 51 3.87 -10.07 11.53
C ASN A 51 3.30 -11.49 11.50
N ARG A 52 2.59 -11.95 12.54
CA ARG A 52 1.93 -13.26 12.52
C ARG A 52 0.81 -13.35 11.47
N LEU A 53 0.22 -12.22 11.13
CA LEU A 53 -0.82 -12.09 10.10
C LEU A 53 -0.26 -11.90 8.70
N PHE A 54 0.99 -11.42 8.63
CA PHE A 54 1.66 -11.11 7.37
C PHE A 54 2.66 -12.23 7.00
N ARG A 55 2.17 -13.49 7.07
CA ARG A 55 2.92 -14.68 6.74
C ARG A 55 2.57 -15.17 5.34
N ARG A 56 3.50 -15.86 4.73
CA ARG A 56 3.36 -16.36 3.36
C ARG A 56 2.17 -17.30 3.15
N ASP A 57 1.88 -18.18 4.11
CA ASP A 57 0.72 -19.07 4.07
C ASP A 57 -0.60 -18.30 4.07
N VAL A 58 -0.69 -17.22 4.85
CA VAL A 58 -1.84 -16.30 4.87
C VAL A 58 -1.96 -15.55 3.55
N PHE A 59 -0.85 -15.04 3.02
CA PHE A 59 -0.85 -14.34 1.73
C PHE A 59 -1.25 -15.24 0.56
N MET A 60 -0.82 -16.52 0.58
CA MET A 60 -1.25 -17.50 -0.42
C MET A 60 -2.74 -17.75 -0.41
N TYR A 61 -3.38 -17.79 0.77
CA TYR A 61 -4.82 -17.87 0.89
C TYR A 61 -5.50 -16.63 0.29
N TRP A 62 -5.03 -15.42 0.65
CA TRP A 62 -5.57 -14.18 0.10
C TRP A 62 -5.43 -14.12 -1.42
N GLU A 63 -4.26 -14.49 -1.96
CA GLU A 63 -4.00 -14.43 -3.39
C GLU A 63 -4.83 -15.43 -4.20
N ARG A 64 -5.02 -16.64 -3.69
CA ARG A 64 -5.65 -17.73 -4.44
C ARG A 64 -7.16 -17.76 -4.32
N GLU A 65 -7.68 -17.39 -3.16
CA GLU A 65 -9.10 -17.53 -2.85
C GLU A 65 -9.80 -16.15 -2.85
N VAL A 66 -9.23 -15.16 -2.21
CA VAL A 66 -9.92 -13.91 -1.89
C VAL A 66 -9.76 -12.86 -2.99
N ILE A 67 -8.57 -12.69 -3.54
CA ILE A 67 -8.33 -11.69 -4.59
C ILE A 67 -9.14 -11.99 -5.85
N PRO A 68 -9.24 -13.25 -6.35
CA PRO A 68 -10.08 -13.56 -7.51
C PRO A 68 -11.57 -13.26 -7.25
N GLU A 69 -12.11 -13.62 -6.08
CA GLU A 69 -13.49 -13.29 -5.69
C GLU A 69 -13.75 -11.78 -5.71
N ILE A 70 -12.81 -11.00 -5.13
CA ILE A 70 -12.92 -9.55 -5.11
C ILE A 70 -12.85 -8.97 -6.53
N ALA A 71 -11.92 -9.46 -7.34
CA ALA A 71 -11.75 -9.00 -8.71
C ALA A 71 -13.03 -9.23 -9.53
N GLU A 72 -13.58 -10.44 -9.51
CA GLU A 72 -14.83 -10.78 -10.18
C GLU A 72 -15.97 -9.83 -9.77
N ARG A 73 -16.21 -9.69 -8.46
CA ARG A 73 -17.28 -8.83 -7.93
C ARG A 73 -17.13 -7.37 -8.31
N VAL A 74 -15.89 -6.84 -8.26
CA VAL A 74 -15.63 -5.41 -8.55
C VAL A 74 -15.65 -5.12 -10.04
N LEU A 75 -15.17 -6.04 -10.88
CA LEU A 75 -15.07 -5.83 -12.32
C LEU A 75 -16.37 -6.14 -13.06
N ALA A 76 -17.20 -7.07 -12.59
CA ALA A 76 -18.40 -7.50 -13.28
C ALA A 76 -19.33 -6.36 -13.78
N PRO A 77 -19.68 -5.36 -12.94
CA PRO A 77 -20.52 -4.24 -13.39
C PRO A 77 -19.87 -3.40 -14.49
N ALA A 78 -18.55 -3.21 -14.43
CA ALA A 78 -17.81 -2.44 -15.42
C ALA A 78 -17.66 -3.20 -16.74
N VAL A 79 -17.48 -4.52 -16.67
CA VAL A 79 -17.46 -5.42 -17.85
C VAL A 79 -18.82 -5.43 -18.52
N GLU A 80 -19.91 -5.56 -17.76
CA GLU A 80 -21.28 -5.49 -18.29
C GLU A 80 -21.57 -4.13 -18.97
N ALA A 81 -21.06 -3.03 -18.40
CA ALA A 81 -21.19 -1.70 -18.96
C ALA A 81 -20.22 -1.42 -20.13
N GLY A 82 -19.25 -2.30 -20.39
CA GLY A 82 -18.20 -2.13 -21.40
C GLY A 82 -17.21 -0.99 -21.09
N ARG A 83 -17.27 -0.39 -19.92
CA ARG A 83 -16.44 0.76 -19.50
C ARG A 83 -16.38 0.91 -17.98
N GLY A 84 -15.33 1.58 -17.51
CA GLY A 84 -15.18 1.89 -16.09
C GLY A 84 -14.12 2.97 -15.86
N ASP A 85 -13.89 3.26 -14.60
CA ASP A 85 -12.74 4.07 -14.17
C ASP A 85 -11.76 3.18 -13.40
N LEU A 86 -10.55 3.02 -13.93
CA LEU A 86 -9.51 2.16 -13.36
C LEU A 86 -9.18 2.57 -11.92
N VAL A 87 -9.14 3.88 -11.61
CA VAL A 87 -8.84 4.37 -10.26
C VAL A 87 -9.93 3.93 -9.28
N VAL A 88 -11.19 4.06 -9.68
CA VAL A 88 -12.35 3.65 -8.85
C VAL A 88 -12.34 2.13 -8.65
N LEU A 89 -12.16 1.35 -9.71
CA LEU A 89 -12.10 -0.11 -9.65
C LEU A 89 -10.95 -0.60 -8.78
N ALA A 90 -9.74 -0.02 -8.95
CA ALA A 90 -8.58 -0.34 -8.15
C ALA A 90 -8.81 -0.02 -6.66
N ARG A 91 -9.36 1.15 -6.35
CA ARG A 91 -9.66 1.56 -4.97
C ARG A 91 -10.70 0.64 -4.33
N ARG A 92 -11.77 0.29 -5.04
CA ARG A 92 -12.80 -0.64 -4.53
C ARG A 92 -12.21 -2.01 -4.23
N ALA A 93 -11.43 -2.58 -5.14
CA ALA A 93 -10.82 -3.89 -4.95
C ALA A 93 -9.83 -3.90 -3.77
N MET A 94 -8.92 -2.92 -3.72
CA MET A 94 -7.89 -2.87 -2.67
C MET A 94 -8.46 -2.52 -1.30
N LEU A 95 -9.49 -1.66 -1.22
CA LEU A 95 -10.15 -1.38 0.05
C LEU A 95 -10.91 -2.62 0.56
N THR A 96 -11.61 -3.35 -0.31
CA THR A 96 -12.29 -4.60 0.08
C THR A 96 -11.31 -5.61 0.71
N LEU A 97 -10.13 -5.76 0.09
CA LEU A 97 -9.07 -6.63 0.62
C LEU A 97 -8.56 -6.12 1.98
N ALA A 98 -8.21 -4.83 2.06
CA ALA A 98 -7.63 -4.23 3.25
C ALA A 98 -8.59 -4.22 4.45
N VAL A 99 -9.88 -4.03 4.21
CA VAL A 99 -10.96 -4.10 5.22
C VAL A 99 -11.06 -5.50 5.83
N ARG A 100 -11.02 -6.55 4.99
CA ARG A 100 -11.00 -7.95 5.46
C ARG A 100 -9.77 -8.25 6.32
N ILE A 101 -8.59 -7.78 5.89
CA ILE A 101 -7.33 -7.96 6.63
C ILE A 101 -7.37 -7.23 7.99
N ALA A 102 -7.93 -6.02 8.00
CA ALA A 102 -8.07 -5.23 9.23
C ALA A 102 -9.05 -5.86 10.24
N GLY A 103 -9.96 -6.71 9.78
CA GLY A 103 -11.00 -7.30 10.61
C GLY A 103 -12.20 -6.38 10.80
N VAL A 104 -12.49 -5.55 9.83
CA VAL A 104 -13.65 -4.67 9.80
C VAL A 104 -14.80 -5.37 9.09
N ASP A 105 -15.89 -5.60 9.80
CA ASP A 105 -17.06 -6.29 9.27
C ASP A 105 -18.05 -5.31 8.64
N LEU A 106 -18.49 -5.56 7.41
CA LEU A 106 -19.60 -4.85 6.79
C LEU A 106 -20.91 -5.53 7.20
N GLN A 107 -21.80 -4.78 7.86
CA GLN A 107 -23.02 -5.32 8.48
C GLN A 107 -24.07 -5.68 7.43
N GLY A 108 -24.31 -4.81 6.47
CA GLY A 108 -25.30 -4.96 5.42
C GLY A 108 -24.77 -5.54 4.12
N GLY A 109 -23.46 -5.50 3.93
CA GLY A 109 -22.77 -5.99 2.72
C GLY A 109 -23.19 -5.30 1.42
N GLY A 110 -23.94 -4.19 1.49
CA GLY A 110 -24.44 -3.45 0.34
C GLY A 110 -23.46 -2.37 -0.16
N ASP A 111 -23.61 -1.97 -1.44
CA ASP A 111 -22.77 -0.96 -2.09
C ASP A 111 -22.72 0.36 -1.32
N ARG A 112 -23.85 0.81 -0.76
CA ARG A 112 -23.93 2.06 0.00
C ARG A 112 -23.06 2.04 1.25
N GLU A 113 -23.08 0.93 2.02
CA GLU A 113 -22.24 0.79 3.21
C GLU A 113 -20.76 0.82 2.85
N PHE A 114 -20.41 0.18 1.73
CA PHE A 114 -19.06 0.22 1.20
C PHE A 114 -18.65 1.63 0.74
N ASP A 115 -19.53 2.37 0.06
CA ASP A 115 -19.26 3.73 -0.41
C ASP A 115 -19.06 4.69 0.78
N ASP A 116 -19.87 4.57 1.84
CA ASP A 116 -19.69 5.33 3.07
C ASP A 116 -18.33 5.04 3.72
N LEU A 117 -17.94 3.76 3.82
CA LEU A 117 -16.63 3.38 4.34
C LEU A 117 -15.49 3.90 3.46
N PHE A 118 -15.66 3.84 2.14
CA PHE A 118 -14.69 4.36 1.19
C PHE A 118 -14.44 5.87 1.38
N GLU A 119 -15.50 6.66 1.56
CA GLU A 119 -15.40 8.09 1.83
C GLU A 119 -14.68 8.37 3.16
N ILE A 120 -15.03 7.63 4.21
CA ILE A 120 -14.36 7.72 5.52
C ILE A 120 -12.85 7.41 5.38
N MET A 121 -12.49 6.32 4.69
CA MET A 121 -11.08 5.94 4.49
C MET A 121 -10.33 6.96 3.64
N SER A 122 -10.99 7.61 2.67
CA SER A 122 -10.40 8.67 1.86
C SER A 122 -10.05 9.90 2.70
N ARG A 123 -10.95 10.34 3.58
CA ARG A 123 -10.71 11.44 4.53
C ARG A 123 -9.59 11.11 5.53
N LEU A 124 -9.57 9.87 6.04
CA LEU A 124 -8.50 9.40 6.93
C LEU A 124 -7.14 9.38 6.23
N SER A 125 -7.08 8.89 4.98
CA SER A 125 -5.85 8.87 4.19
C SER A 125 -5.31 10.28 3.93
N GLN A 126 -6.18 11.21 3.53
CA GLN A 126 -5.80 12.59 3.25
C GLN A 126 -5.27 13.30 4.51
N ALA A 127 -5.97 13.14 5.64
CA ALA A 127 -5.57 13.75 6.91
C ALA A 127 -4.31 13.12 7.50
N SER A 128 -4.15 11.80 7.41
CA SER A 128 -2.95 11.11 7.89
C SER A 128 -1.69 11.49 7.07
N THR A 129 -1.86 11.76 5.78
CA THR A 129 -0.77 12.16 4.87
C THR A 129 -0.82 13.66 4.52
N VAL A 130 -1.31 14.48 5.43
CA VAL A 130 -1.54 15.93 5.22
C VAL A 130 -0.30 16.72 4.78
N ALA A 131 0.90 16.18 5.02
CA ALA A 131 2.15 16.74 4.49
C ALA A 131 2.17 16.84 2.96
N HIS A 132 1.35 16.04 2.26
CA HIS A 132 1.24 16.03 0.80
C HIS A 132 -0.03 16.73 0.28
N ALA A 133 -0.92 17.21 1.17
CA ALA A 133 -2.15 17.89 0.76
C ALA A 133 -1.87 19.29 0.23
N THR A 134 -2.68 19.71 -0.74
CA THR A 134 -2.63 21.07 -1.34
C THR A 134 -3.62 22.04 -0.71
N GLY A 135 -4.60 21.52 0.06
CA GLY A 135 -5.63 22.30 0.73
C GLY A 135 -5.24 22.84 2.11
N ASN A 136 -6.23 23.40 2.82
CA ASN A 136 -6.04 23.85 4.21
C ASN A 136 -5.82 22.65 5.14
N LYS A 137 -4.62 22.53 5.67
CA LYS A 137 -4.22 21.39 6.52
C LYS A 137 -5.06 21.24 7.78
N ALA A 138 -5.48 22.34 8.40
CA ALA A 138 -6.30 22.32 9.62
C ALA A 138 -7.69 21.71 9.35
N ASP A 139 -8.34 22.13 8.26
CA ASP A 139 -9.65 21.62 7.86
C ASP A 139 -9.58 20.13 7.48
N ILE A 140 -8.48 19.74 6.81
CA ILE A 140 -8.23 18.35 6.43
C ILE A 140 -8.05 17.47 7.68
N ILE A 141 -7.26 17.90 8.66
CA ILE A 141 -7.07 17.16 9.91
C ILE A 141 -8.40 17.06 10.68
N GLU A 142 -9.16 18.14 10.78
CA GLU A 142 -10.47 18.12 11.45
C GLU A 142 -11.46 17.17 10.75
N SER A 143 -11.48 17.17 9.41
CA SER A 143 -12.28 16.23 8.63
C SER A 143 -11.86 14.78 8.89
N GLY A 144 -10.56 14.51 9.00
CA GLY A 144 -10.04 13.20 9.33
C GLY A 144 -10.40 12.73 10.74
N LEU A 145 -10.38 13.62 11.74
CA LEU A 145 -10.80 13.28 13.10
C LEU A 145 -12.29 12.90 13.15
N ARG A 146 -13.16 13.68 12.47
CA ARG A 146 -14.58 13.31 12.32
C ARG A 146 -14.74 11.95 11.61
N ALA A 147 -13.95 11.71 10.57
CA ALA A 147 -13.97 10.42 9.88
C ALA A 147 -13.54 9.25 10.77
N LEU A 148 -12.59 9.48 11.70
CA LEU A 148 -12.18 8.47 12.67
C LEU A 148 -13.31 8.15 13.66
N ASP A 149 -14.06 9.15 14.11
CA ASP A 149 -15.22 8.95 14.99
C ASP A 149 -16.35 8.21 14.27
N GLU A 150 -16.64 8.58 13.01
CA GLU A 150 -17.62 7.87 12.16
C GLU A 150 -17.20 6.41 11.90
N PHE A 151 -15.92 6.15 11.65
CA PHE A 151 -15.38 4.80 11.49
C PHE A 151 -15.54 3.97 12.76
N ASP A 152 -15.19 4.54 13.91
CA ASP A 152 -15.30 3.86 15.19
C ASP A 152 -16.75 3.45 15.46
N GLU A 153 -17.68 4.38 15.40
CA GLU A 153 -19.09 4.15 15.72
C GLU A 153 -19.74 3.12 14.77
N ARG A 154 -19.55 3.32 13.48
CA ARG A 154 -20.29 2.58 12.45
C ARG A 154 -19.70 1.23 12.08
N PHE A 155 -18.37 1.08 12.17
CA PHE A 155 -17.67 -0.09 11.65
C PHE A 155 -16.83 -0.81 12.70
N LEU A 156 -16.04 -0.09 13.50
CA LEU A 156 -15.11 -0.71 14.44
C LEU A 156 -15.84 -1.29 15.65
N GLN A 157 -16.71 -0.52 16.30
CA GLN A 157 -17.44 -0.99 17.49
C GLN A 157 -18.32 -2.23 17.22
N PRO A 158 -19.07 -2.32 16.09
CA PRO A 158 -19.74 -3.57 15.71
C PRO A 158 -18.77 -4.75 15.51
N SER A 159 -17.61 -4.49 14.88
CA SER A 159 -16.60 -5.51 14.64
C SER A 159 -15.95 -6.00 15.93
N ILE A 160 -15.70 -5.10 16.90
CA ILE A 160 -15.21 -5.45 18.23
C ILE A 160 -16.24 -6.32 18.97
N ARG A 161 -17.50 -5.89 19.02
CA ARG A 161 -18.57 -6.68 19.71
C ARG A 161 -18.67 -8.10 19.18
N ARG A 162 -18.57 -8.28 17.87
CA ARG A 162 -18.57 -9.62 17.26
C ARG A 162 -17.39 -10.46 17.74
N ARG A 163 -16.18 -9.92 17.77
CA ARG A 163 -14.99 -10.68 18.22
C ARG A 163 -15.01 -10.97 19.70
N VAL A 164 -15.46 -10.04 20.52
CA VAL A 164 -15.65 -10.26 21.96
C VAL A 164 -16.64 -11.41 22.19
N SER A 165 -17.77 -11.43 21.48
CA SER A 165 -18.74 -12.53 21.57
C SER A 165 -18.14 -13.90 21.17
N ILE A 166 -17.24 -13.95 20.17
CA ILE A 166 -16.52 -15.16 19.80
C ILE A 166 -15.57 -15.60 20.92
N ILE A 167 -14.83 -14.67 21.52
CA ILE A 167 -13.92 -14.95 22.65
C ILE A 167 -14.73 -15.50 23.84
N GLU A 168 -15.80 -14.83 24.23
CA GLU A 168 -16.65 -15.21 25.36
C GLU A 168 -17.34 -16.56 25.17
N SER A 169 -17.68 -16.92 23.93
CA SER A 169 -18.28 -18.23 23.61
C SER A 169 -17.28 -19.39 23.66
N GLY A 170 -15.98 -19.11 23.83
CA GLY A 170 -14.94 -20.14 23.83
C GLY A 170 -14.73 -20.78 22.44
N SER A 171 -15.21 -20.17 21.37
CA SER A 171 -15.02 -20.68 20.01
C SER A 171 -13.55 -20.61 19.61
N GLU A 172 -13.02 -21.69 19.07
CA GLU A 172 -11.65 -21.74 18.52
C GLU A 172 -11.54 -21.05 17.15
N GLN A 173 -12.65 -20.62 16.55
CA GLN A 173 -12.69 -20.05 15.20
C GLN A 173 -12.64 -18.52 15.21
N MET A 174 -11.58 -17.97 15.77
CA MET A 174 -11.33 -16.54 15.69
C MET A 174 -10.83 -16.18 14.28
N PRO A 175 -11.37 -15.14 13.63
CA PRO A 175 -10.85 -14.69 12.34
C PRO A 175 -9.36 -14.33 12.42
N ALA A 176 -8.59 -14.68 11.39
CA ALA A 176 -7.19 -14.32 11.27
C ALA A 176 -7.05 -12.91 10.67
N ASP A 177 -7.30 -11.88 11.47
CA ASP A 177 -7.25 -10.48 11.09
C ASP A 177 -6.56 -9.62 12.17
N VAL A 178 -6.28 -8.35 11.81
CA VAL A 178 -5.57 -7.40 12.69
C VAL A 178 -6.35 -7.17 13.98
N LEU A 179 -7.65 -6.86 13.89
CA LEU A 179 -8.48 -6.57 15.05
C LEU A 179 -8.51 -7.76 16.03
N SER A 180 -8.73 -8.98 15.52
CA SER A 180 -8.71 -10.20 16.33
C SER A 180 -7.37 -10.40 17.04
N THR A 181 -6.27 -10.19 16.33
CA THR A 181 -4.93 -10.33 16.89
C THR A 181 -4.65 -9.28 17.98
N LEU A 182 -5.06 -8.04 17.78
CA LEU A 182 -4.86 -6.97 18.75
C LEU A 182 -5.72 -7.21 20.01
N LEU A 183 -6.98 -7.60 19.86
CA LEU A 183 -7.88 -7.90 21.00
C LEU A 183 -7.36 -9.08 21.84
N GLN A 184 -6.89 -10.16 21.22
CA GLN A 184 -6.33 -11.30 21.93
C GLN A 184 -5.03 -11.01 22.70
N ASN A 185 -4.35 -9.92 22.37
CA ASN A 185 -3.06 -9.55 22.97
C ASN A 185 -3.10 -8.14 23.61
N GLN A 186 -4.27 -7.57 23.83
CA GLN A 186 -4.46 -6.21 24.32
C GLN A 186 -3.74 -5.98 25.64
N ASP A 187 -3.86 -6.91 26.60
CA ASP A 187 -3.22 -6.81 27.92
C ASP A 187 -1.68 -6.87 27.81
N ALA A 188 -1.16 -7.72 26.94
CA ALA A 188 0.29 -7.86 26.72
C ALA A 188 0.92 -6.66 26.03
N LEU A 189 0.13 -5.90 25.27
CA LEU A 189 0.55 -4.72 24.53
C LEU A 189 0.30 -3.42 25.30
N ASP A 190 -0.43 -3.48 26.42
CA ASP A 190 -0.93 -2.28 27.12
C ASP A 190 -1.54 -1.27 26.13
N LEU A 191 -2.48 -1.77 25.29
CA LEU A 191 -3.01 -1.02 24.15
C LEU A 191 -4.28 -0.25 24.55
N PRO A 192 -4.20 1.08 24.73
CA PRO A 192 -5.38 1.88 25.03
C PRO A 192 -6.43 1.84 23.89
N PRO A 193 -7.72 1.96 24.21
CA PRO A 193 -8.80 1.90 23.19
C PRO A 193 -8.62 2.92 22.04
N GLU A 194 -8.12 4.11 22.34
CA GLU A 194 -7.87 5.15 21.33
C GLU A 194 -6.69 4.79 20.40
N VAL A 195 -5.71 4.02 20.87
CA VAL A 195 -4.63 3.49 20.03
C VAL A 195 -5.14 2.35 19.17
N LEU A 196 -5.92 1.41 19.76
CA LEU A 196 -6.57 0.33 19.02
C LEU A 196 -7.41 0.89 17.87
N ARG A 197 -8.21 1.92 18.14
CA ARG A 197 -9.04 2.60 17.13
C ARG A 197 -8.21 3.12 15.96
N ARG A 198 -7.13 3.84 16.25
CA ARG A 198 -6.23 4.38 15.21
C ARG A 198 -5.49 3.27 14.46
N GLU A 199 -5.03 2.25 15.17
CA GLU A 199 -4.32 1.12 14.58
C GLU A 199 -5.20 0.36 13.59
N VAL A 200 -6.43 -0.01 13.97
CA VAL A 200 -7.33 -0.73 13.08
C VAL A 200 -7.77 0.14 11.90
N ALA A 201 -8.02 1.44 12.12
CA ALA A 201 -8.34 2.37 11.03
C ALA A 201 -7.21 2.54 10.03
N TYR A 202 -5.94 2.41 10.47
CA TYR A 202 -4.75 2.58 9.65
C TYR A 202 -4.67 1.56 8.49
N PHE A 203 -4.94 0.28 8.75
CA PHE A 203 -4.76 -0.79 7.77
C PHE A 203 -5.62 -0.64 6.50
N PRO A 204 -6.95 -0.34 6.58
CA PRO A 204 -7.78 -0.17 5.40
C PRO A 204 -7.31 0.95 4.48
N TRP A 205 -7.01 2.14 5.00
CA TRP A 205 -6.63 3.25 4.14
C TRP A 205 -5.20 3.10 3.60
N VAL A 206 -4.22 2.64 4.43
CA VAL A 206 -2.83 2.52 3.96
C VAL A 206 -2.68 1.41 2.93
N GLY A 207 -3.35 0.28 3.14
CA GLY A 207 -3.30 -0.87 2.24
C GLY A 207 -4.02 -0.61 0.92
N SER A 208 -5.17 0.08 0.95
CA SER A 208 -5.94 0.36 -0.26
C SER A 208 -5.35 1.49 -1.09
N HIS A 209 -4.98 2.60 -0.47
CA HIS A 209 -4.55 3.81 -1.18
C HIS A 209 -3.23 3.61 -1.95
N SER A 210 -2.21 3.06 -1.30
CA SER A 210 -0.91 2.82 -1.96
C SER A 210 -1.01 1.78 -3.06
N THR A 211 -1.74 0.69 -2.82
CA THR A 211 -1.84 -0.45 -3.75
C THR A 211 -2.70 -0.12 -4.96
N SER A 212 -3.79 0.65 -4.79
CA SER A 212 -4.62 1.12 -5.90
C SER A 212 -3.86 2.08 -6.83
N ASN A 213 -3.08 3.00 -6.27
CA ASN A 213 -2.24 3.89 -7.06
C ASN A 213 -1.15 3.13 -7.82
N ALA A 214 -0.54 2.12 -7.18
CA ALA A 214 0.43 1.25 -7.84
C ALA A 214 -0.20 0.48 -9.01
N LEU A 215 -1.43 -0.03 -8.85
CA LEU A 215 -2.16 -0.71 -9.92
C LEU A 215 -2.46 0.25 -11.10
N ALA A 216 -2.90 1.47 -10.82
CA ALA A 216 -3.18 2.45 -11.88
C ALA A 216 -1.93 2.77 -12.71
N HIS A 217 -0.78 3.01 -12.06
CA HIS A 217 0.49 3.23 -12.77
C HIS A 217 1.00 1.97 -13.50
N ALA A 218 0.81 0.78 -12.91
CA ALA A 218 1.20 -0.46 -13.58
C ALA A 218 0.39 -0.68 -14.86
N MET A 219 -0.91 -0.44 -14.82
CA MET A 219 -1.78 -0.54 -16.00
C MET A 219 -1.43 0.50 -17.06
N ASP A 220 -1.11 1.74 -16.67
CA ASP A 220 -0.65 2.79 -17.58
C ASP A 220 0.59 2.36 -18.37
N HIS A 221 1.62 1.87 -17.68
CA HIS A 221 2.82 1.33 -18.34
C HIS A 221 2.53 0.11 -19.22
N ILE A 222 1.64 -0.78 -18.77
CA ILE A 222 1.23 -1.95 -19.57
C ILE A 222 0.48 -1.48 -20.83
N PHE A 223 -0.41 -0.51 -20.72
CA PHE A 223 -1.12 0.03 -21.88
C PHE A 223 -0.14 0.65 -22.88
N ASP A 224 0.80 1.48 -22.43
CA ASP A 224 1.85 2.07 -23.28
C ASP A 224 2.71 1.00 -23.97
N TRP A 225 3.03 -0.07 -23.25
CA TRP A 225 3.75 -1.21 -23.80
C TRP A 225 2.94 -1.91 -24.91
N LEU A 226 1.67 -2.15 -24.68
CA LEU A 226 0.77 -2.85 -25.58
C LEU A 226 0.45 -2.05 -26.84
N VAL A 227 0.54 -0.72 -26.84
CA VAL A 227 0.47 0.09 -28.07
C VAL A 227 1.55 -0.34 -29.08
N LYS A 228 2.74 -0.66 -28.60
CA LYS A 228 3.89 -1.07 -29.44
C LYS A 228 3.95 -2.58 -29.66
N ARG A 229 3.35 -3.37 -28.77
CA ARG A 229 3.42 -4.84 -28.74
C ARG A 229 2.05 -5.46 -28.38
N PRO A 230 1.04 -5.30 -29.25
CA PRO A 230 -0.33 -5.75 -28.93
C PRO A 230 -0.45 -7.26 -28.71
N ALA A 231 0.43 -8.05 -29.30
CA ALA A 231 0.48 -9.51 -29.12
C ALA A 231 0.83 -9.93 -27.69
N ASP A 232 1.53 -9.09 -26.93
CA ASP A 232 1.95 -9.41 -25.56
C ASP A 232 0.77 -9.42 -24.58
N ARG A 233 -0.41 -8.91 -24.95
CA ARG A 233 -1.61 -8.95 -24.09
C ARG A 233 -1.95 -10.38 -23.64
N ASN A 234 -1.98 -11.31 -24.57
CA ASN A 234 -2.29 -12.70 -24.26
C ASN A 234 -1.22 -13.35 -23.36
N LEU A 235 0.03 -12.97 -23.55
CA LEU A 235 1.13 -13.43 -22.70
C LEU A 235 0.97 -12.91 -21.27
N LEU A 236 0.73 -11.59 -21.10
CA LEU A 236 0.51 -10.97 -19.80
C LEU A 236 -0.76 -11.50 -19.10
N CYS A 237 -1.84 -11.76 -19.83
CA CYS A 237 -3.03 -12.39 -19.26
C CYS A 237 -2.74 -13.82 -18.78
N GLY A 238 -1.98 -14.62 -19.55
CA GLY A 238 -1.72 -16.03 -19.29
C GLY A 238 -0.59 -16.30 -18.29
N ASP A 239 0.40 -15.40 -18.20
CA ASP A 239 1.61 -15.58 -17.40
C ASP A 239 1.65 -14.58 -16.22
N PRO A 240 1.34 -15.04 -14.99
CA PRO A 240 1.36 -14.18 -13.81
C PRO A 240 2.77 -13.70 -13.40
N GLU A 241 3.81 -14.50 -13.69
CA GLU A 241 5.20 -14.12 -13.39
C GLU A 241 5.63 -12.97 -14.31
N LEU A 242 5.30 -13.05 -15.58
CA LEU A 242 5.57 -11.97 -16.52
C LEU A 242 4.84 -10.67 -16.10
N THR A 243 3.56 -10.76 -15.74
CA THR A 243 2.81 -9.58 -15.27
C THR A 243 3.40 -9.01 -13.98
N GLN A 244 3.89 -9.86 -13.07
CA GLN A 244 4.57 -9.42 -11.86
C GLN A 244 5.84 -8.60 -12.19
N LEU A 245 6.64 -9.00 -13.19
CA LEU A 245 7.81 -8.22 -13.62
C LEU A 245 7.43 -6.81 -14.09
N PHE A 246 6.34 -6.68 -14.87
CA PHE A 246 5.81 -5.38 -15.29
C PHE A 246 5.37 -4.53 -14.10
N VAL A 247 4.69 -5.13 -13.13
CA VAL A 247 4.28 -4.45 -11.89
C VAL A 247 5.49 -4.00 -11.07
N HIS A 248 6.51 -4.84 -10.92
CA HIS A 248 7.72 -4.48 -10.19
C HIS A 248 8.47 -3.31 -10.81
N GLU A 249 8.60 -3.30 -12.14
CA GLU A 249 9.24 -2.18 -12.84
C GLU A 249 8.42 -0.89 -12.75
N SER A 250 7.09 -1.01 -12.81
CA SER A 250 6.19 0.13 -12.56
C SER A 250 6.35 0.66 -11.13
N LEU A 251 6.39 -0.20 -10.12
CA LEU A 251 6.63 0.17 -8.73
C LEU A 251 7.97 0.87 -8.55
N ARG A 252 9.02 0.42 -9.25
CA ARG A 252 10.31 1.08 -9.24
C ARG A 252 10.20 2.52 -9.74
N LEU A 253 9.58 2.73 -10.89
CA LEU A 253 9.45 4.04 -11.52
C LEU A 253 8.44 4.95 -10.82
N HIS A 254 7.33 4.39 -10.31
CA HIS A 254 6.25 5.13 -9.66
C HIS A 254 5.96 4.58 -8.26
N PRO A 255 6.88 4.79 -7.29
CA PRO A 255 6.63 4.39 -5.91
C PRO A 255 5.40 5.15 -5.35
N PRO A 256 4.42 4.47 -4.73
CA PRO A 256 3.25 5.13 -4.14
C PRO A 256 3.60 6.19 -3.09
N SER A 257 4.74 6.02 -2.41
CA SER A 257 5.34 7.02 -1.53
C SER A 257 6.66 7.49 -2.14
N PRO A 258 6.64 8.50 -3.04
CA PRO A 258 7.82 8.93 -3.77
C PRO A 258 8.88 9.58 -2.88
N VAL A 259 8.46 10.10 -1.73
CA VAL A 259 9.35 10.68 -0.70
C VAL A 259 8.95 10.14 0.67
N ALA A 260 9.91 9.64 1.41
CA ALA A 260 9.74 9.29 2.82
C ALA A 260 10.48 10.31 3.71
N LEU A 261 9.92 10.60 4.88
CA LEU A 261 10.54 11.50 5.84
C LEU A 261 11.06 10.73 7.05
N ARG A 262 12.25 11.09 7.49
CA ARG A 262 12.85 10.60 8.74
C ARG A 262 13.33 11.77 9.57
N ARG A 263 13.39 11.59 10.90
CA ARG A 263 13.94 12.56 11.84
C ARG A 263 15.01 11.90 12.70
N ALA A 264 16.17 12.56 12.79
CA ALA A 264 17.28 12.09 13.61
C ALA A 264 16.96 12.26 15.10
N VAL A 265 17.07 11.19 15.88
CA VAL A 265 16.92 11.23 17.35
C VAL A 265 18.21 11.58 18.05
N VAL A 266 19.34 11.36 17.40
CA VAL A 266 20.69 11.80 17.77
C VAL A 266 21.42 12.27 16.52
N ASP A 267 22.63 12.80 16.62
CA ASP A 267 23.46 13.09 15.45
C ASP A 267 23.72 11.80 14.65
N VAL A 268 23.38 11.82 13.37
CA VAL A 268 23.55 10.69 12.44
C VAL A 268 24.52 11.04 11.34
N ARG A 269 25.32 10.05 10.92
CA ARG A 269 26.16 10.14 9.72
C ARG A 269 25.82 8.99 8.80
N LEU A 270 25.36 9.30 7.60
CA LEU A 270 25.12 8.31 6.54
C LEU A 270 26.44 7.76 5.98
N ALA A 271 26.36 6.61 5.30
CA ALA A 271 27.52 5.91 4.74
C ALA A 271 28.32 6.72 3.71
N SER A 272 27.70 7.70 3.05
CA SER A 272 28.37 8.69 2.17
C SER A 272 29.13 9.77 2.94
N GLY A 273 28.95 9.87 4.26
CA GLY A 273 29.48 10.94 5.10
C GLY A 273 28.52 12.11 5.32
N VAL A 274 27.35 12.11 4.70
CA VAL A 274 26.28 13.10 4.94
C VAL A 274 25.89 13.09 6.42
N ARG A 275 25.85 14.28 7.05
CA ARG A 275 25.48 14.44 8.48
C ARG A 275 24.04 14.93 8.59
N VAL A 276 23.30 14.32 9.51
CA VAL A 276 21.95 14.74 9.91
C VAL A 276 22.00 15.02 11.43
N PRO A 277 22.00 16.29 11.85
CA PRO A 277 22.03 16.66 13.26
C PRO A 277 20.78 16.14 14.00
N ALA A 278 20.90 15.93 15.31
CA ALA A 278 19.78 15.56 16.18
C ALA A 278 18.61 16.55 16.02
N GLY A 279 17.38 16.04 15.92
CA GLY A 279 16.16 16.81 15.70
C GLY A 279 15.91 17.23 14.25
N GLU A 280 16.90 17.16 13.36
CA GLU A 280 16.75 17.48 11.94
C GLU A 280 16.04 16.37 11.18
N SER A 281 15.33 16.79 10.11
CA SER A 281 14.63 15.87 9.21
C SER A 281 15.40 15.65 7.92
N VAL A 282 15.38 14.41 7.42
CA VAL A 282 15.87 14.00 6.11
C VAL A 282 14.71 13.49 5.24
N ALA A 283 14.61 14.04 4.04
CA ALA A 283 13.73 13.54 2.99
C ALA A 283 14.49 12.49 2.18
N ILE A 284 13.97 11.29 2.15
CA ILE A 284 14.44 10.16 1.35
C ILE A 284 13.69 10.20 0.03
N ASP A 285 14.36 10.58 -1.05
CA ASP A 285 13.76 10.63 -2.38
C ASP A 285 13.77 9.26 -3.04
N VAL A 286 12.71 8.52 -2.82
CA VAL A 286 12.57 7.14 -3.33
C VAL A 286 12.46 7.14 -4.85
N ALA A 287 11.75 8.13 -5.42
CA ALA A 287 11.53 8.20 -6.86
C ALA A 287 12.84 8.45 -7.62
N GLU A 288 13.70 9.33 -7.11
CA GLU A 288 15.02 9.58 -7.70
C GLU A 288 15.98 8.42 -7.42
N ALA A 289 15.98 7.89 -6.19
CA ALA A 289 16.84 6.74 -5.84
C ALA A 289 16.55 5.52 -6.73
N ASN A 290 15.29 5.29 -7.07
CA ASN A 290 14.89 4.20 -7.95
C ASN A 290 15.25 4.45 -9.43
N ARG A 291 15.75 5.64 -9.76
CA ARG A 291 16.28 6.02 -11.09
C ARG A 291 17.78 6.27 -11.07
N ASP A 292 18.47 5.88 -9.99
CA ASP A 292 19.92 6.04 -9.86
C ASP A 292 20.65 5.23 -10.94
N PRO A 293 21.36 5.89 -11.89
CA PRO A 293 22.04 5.19 -12.99
C PRO A 293 23.22 4.34 -12.53
N GLU A 294 23.78 4.60 -11.32
CA GLU A 294 24.81 3.75 -10.74
C GLU A 294 24.30 2.36 -10.35
N VAL A 295 22.98 2.24 -10.11
CA VAL A 295 22.33 0.98 -9.71
C VAL A 295 21.50 0.38 -10.84
N PHE A 296 20.73 1.21 -11.54
CA PHE A 296 19.75 0.75 -12.54
C PHE A 296 20.25 0.92 -13.99
N GLY A 297 21.50 1.40 -14.17
CA GLY A 297 22.12 1.59 -15.48
C GLY A 297 21.70 2.89 -16.19
N PRO A 298 22.27 3.18 -17.37
CA PRO A 298 22.07 4.44 -18.08
C PRO A 298 20.61 4.68 -18.52
N ALA A 299 19.84 3.61 -18.72
CA ALA A 299 18.40 3.65 -19.04
C ALA A 299 17.51 3.53 -17.76
N ALA A 300 17.99 4.00 -16.61
CA ALA A 300 17.29 3.89 -15.33
C ALA A 300 15.90 4.55 -15.30
N ALA A 301 15.66 5.54 -16.15
CA ALA A 301 14.38 6.23 -16.27
C ALA A 301 13.38 5.52 -17.19
N ASP A 302 13.83 4.59 -18.02
CA ASP A 302 12.99 3.89 -18.98
C ASP A 302 12.27 2.70 -18.32
N PHE A 303 11.06 2.41 -18.80
CA PHE A 303 10.31 1.23 -18.40
C PHE A 303 10.85 -0.02 -19.11
N ASP A 304 11.47 -0.91 -18.35
CA ASP A 304 12.04 -2.18 -18.84
C ASP A 304 11.76 -3.31 -17.85
N PRO A 305 10.69 -4.08 -18.03
CA PRO A 305 10.31 -5.17 -17.13
C PRO A 305 11.30 -6.36 -17.14
N HIS A 306 12.25 -6.36 -18.08
CA HIS A 306 13.29 -7.39 -18.21
C HIS A 306 14.67 -6.89 -17.73
N ARG A 307 14.69 -5.80 -16.98
CA ARG A 307 15.93 -5.19 -16.48
C ARG A 307 16.74 -6.15 -15.62
N ASN A 308 18.02 -6.29 -15.97
CA ASN A 308 18.98 -6.99 -15.13
C ASN A 308 19.49 -6.07 -14.02
N LEU A 309 19.40 -6.51 -12.78
CA LEU A 309 19.82 -5.76 -11.61
C LEU A 309 21.02 -6.41 -10.90
N PRO A 310 21.84 -5.60 -10.21
CA PRO A 310 22.88 -6.13 -9.33
C PRO A 310 22.29 -7.03 -8.22
N GLU A 311 23.06 -8.01 -7.76
CA GLU A 311 22.65 -8.90 -6.66
C GLU A 311 22.24 -8.08 -5.42
N GLY A 312 21.11 -8.45 -4.81
CA GLY A 312 20.57 -7.80 -3.61
C GLY A 312 19.82 -6.47 -3.85
N VAL A 313 19.64 -6.05 -5.10
CA VAL A 313 18.76 -4.94 -5.46
C VAL A 313 17.39 -5.51 -5.84
N PRO A 314 16.31 -5.14 -5.11
CA PRO A 314 14.98 -5.59 -5.47
C PRO A 314 14.50 -5.01 -6.81
N LEU A 315 13.69 -5.76 -7.57
CA LEU A 315 13.12 -5.31 -8.85
C LEU A 315 12.31 -4.00 -8.71
N TRP A 316 11.62 -3.82 -7.57
CA TRP A 316 10.87 -2.60 -7.24
C TRP A 316 11.73 -1.50 -6.59
N GLY A 317 13.06 -1.66 -6.53
CA GLY A 317 13.95 -0.70 -5.86
C GLY A 317 13.65 -0.53 -4.37
N LEU A 318 13.43 0.71 -3.94
CA LEU A 318 13.12 1.09 -2.55
C LEU A 318 11.62 1.35 -2.30
N SER A 319 10.71 0.98 -3.20
CA SER A 319 9.30 1.36 -3.14
C SER A 319 8.54 0.79 -1.92
N PHE A 320 8.99 -0.34 -1.37
CA PHE A 320 8.48 -0.90 -0.12
C PHE A 320 9.32 -0.51 1.11
N GLY A 321 10.23 0.44 0.97
CA GLY A 321 11.22 0.76 1.99
C GLY A 321 12.17 -0.39 2.28
N THR A 322 12.97 -0.26 3.32
CA THR A 322 13.86 -1.33 3.81
C THR A 322 14.17 -1.12 5.29
N GLY A 323 14.74 -2.15 5.95
CA GLY A 323 15.08 -2.11 7.37
C GLY A 323 13.86 -2.28 8.28
N PHE A 324 13.87 -1.61 9.43
CA PHE A 324 12.88 -1.83 10.50
C PHE A 324 11.44 -1.51 10.07
N HIS A 325 11.26 -0.49 9.25
CA HIS A 325 9.97 -0.04 8.72
C HIS A 325 9.71 -0.50 7.27
N SER A 326 10.32 -1.60 6.83
CA SER A 326 9.93 -2.22 5.55
C SER A 326 8.43 -2.54 5.55
N CYS A 327 7.79 -2.41 4.39
CA CYS A 327 6.34 -2.62 4.26
C CYS A 327 5.92 -4.02 4.75
N LEU A 328 4.91 -4.07 5.63
CA LEU A 328 4.31 -5.32 6.11
C LEU A 328 3.62 -6.10 4.99
N GLY A 329 2.92 -5.37 4.13
CA GLY A 329 2.14 -5.93 3.03
C GLY A 329 2.92 -6.12 1.73
N GLN A 330 4.26 -6.05 1.73
CA GLN A 330 5.07 -6.13 0.51
C GLN A 330 4.75 -7.38 -0.32
N GLU A 331 4.77 -8.57 0.31
CA GLU A 331 4.50 -9.82 -0.39
C GLU A 331 3.05 -9.94 -0.85
N LEU A 332 2.10 -9.40 -0.08
CA LEU A 332 0.69 -9.38 -0.48
C LEU A 332 0.44 -8.44 -1.66
N ALA A 333 1.07 -7.27 -1.67
CA ALA A 333 0.85 -6.27 -2.73
C ALA A 333 1.64 -6.60 -4.00
N GLY A 334 2.95 -6.81 -3.88
CA GLY A 334 3.88 -7.01 -4.99
C GLY A 334 4.29 -8.45 -5.24
N GLY A 335 3.94 -9.36 -4.33
CA GLY A 335 4.39 -10.76 -4.41
C GLY A 335 5.85 -10.96 -3.99
N VAL A 336 6.37 -12.11 -4.34
CA VAL A 336 7.78 -12.47 -4.14
C VAL A 336 8.45 -12.48 -5.50
N ALA A 337 9.54 -11.72 -5.63
CA ALA A 337 10.27 -11.64 -6.90
C ALA A 337 10.70 -13.02 -7.39
N PRO A 338 10.60 -13.28 -8.69
CA PRO A 338 11.06 -14.53 -9.28
C PRO A 338 12.60 -14.56 -9.25
N ASP A 339 13.18 -15.16 -8.24
CA ASP A 339 14.64 -15.24 -8.07
C ASP A 339 15.25 -16.63 -8.34
N GLY A 340 14.42 -17.55 -8.84
CA GLY A 340 14.81 -18.95 -9.07
C GLY A 340 15.11 -19.76 -7.80
N ARG A 341 15.07 -19.12 -6.62
CA ARG A 341 15.34 -19.75 -5.32
C ARG A 341 14.06 -20.16 -4.58
N ASN A 342 12.90 -19.78 -5.14
CA ASN A 342 11.61 -20.11 -4.56
C ASN A 342 11.24 -21.58 -4.78
N HIS A 343 11.71 -22.46 -3.89
CA HIS A 343 11.31 -23.86 -3.84
C HIS A 343 9.87 -24.07 -3.32
N GLY A 344 9.08 -23.00 -3.17
CA GLY A 344 7.69 -23.02 -2.71
C GLY A 344 6.71 -22.55 -3.79
N SER A 345 5.41 -22.58 -3.47
CA SER A 345 4.38 -22.03 -4.35
C SER A 345 4.64 -20.54 -4.61
N PRO A 346 4.54 -20.09 -5.87
CA PRO A 346 4.73 -18.68 -6.23
C PRO A 346 3.67 -17.79 -5.57
N LEU A 347 4.05 -16.54 -5.31
CA LEU A 347 3.17 -15.47 -4.83
C LEU A 347 3.40 -14.27 -5.74
N TYR A 348 2.38 -13.89 -6.51
CA TYR A 348 2.49 -12.84 -7.53
C TYR A 348 2.04 -11.46 -7.03
N GLY A 349 1.20 -11.42 -6.00
CA GLY A 349 0.70 -10.22 -5.35
C GLY A 349 -0.59 -9.68 -5.95
N ALA A 350 -1.30 -8.92 -5.12
CA ALA A 350 -2.61 -8.38 -5.44
C ALA A 350 -2.61 -7.46 -6.66
N ILE A 351 -1.54 -6.68 -6.86
CA ILE A 351 -1.42 -5.76 -8.00
C ILE A 351 -1.35 -6.55 -9.32
N ALA A 352 -0.50 -7.57 -9.38
CA ALA A 352 -0.38 -8.41 -10.58
C ALA A 352 -1.65 -9.23 -10.83
N GLY A 353 -2.28 -9.74 -9.77
CA GLY A 353 -3.56 -10.45 -9.86
C GLY A 353 -4.65 -9.58 -10.50
N MET A 354 -4.85 -8.36 -10.00
CA MET A 354 -5.83 -7.42 -10.55
C MET A 354 -5.48 -6.94 -11.96
N ALA A 355 -4.20 -6.66 -12.24
CA ALA A 355 -3.76 -6.27 -13.57
C ALA A 355 -4.08 -7.35 -14.60
N ARG A 356 -3.85 -8.62 -14.27
CA ARG A 356 -4.22 -9.74 -15.14
C ARG A 356 -5.72 -9.82 -15.40
N GLN A 357 -6.54 -9.67 -14.37
CA GLN A 357 -8.01 -9.67 -14.55
C GLN A 357 -8.45 -8.56 -15.52
N LEU A 358 -7.94 -7.35 -15.35
CA LEU A 358 -8.21 -6.24 -16.27
C LEU A 358 -7.76 -6.56 -17.70
N LEU A 359 -6.58 -7.16 -17.88
CA LEU A 359 -6.07 -7.55 -19.20
C LEU A 359 -6.90 -8.65 -19.85
N CYS A 360 -7.37 -9.63 -19.07
CA CYS A 360 -8.22 -10.72 -19.55
C CYS A 360 -9.62 -10.23 -19.96
N HIS A 361 -10.10 -9.13 -19.36
CA HIS A 361 -11.29 -8.40 -19.79
C HIS A 361 -10.99 -7.32 -20.83
N ALA A 362 -9.92 -7.47 -21.59
CA ALA A 362 -9.53 -6.62 -22.69
C ALA A 362 -9.44 -5.11 -22.36
N ALA A 363 -9.17 -4.74 -21.09
CA ALA A 363 -9.07 -3.36 -20.67
C ALA A 363 -8.12 -2.54 -21.55
N THR A 364 -8.58 -1.37 -21.99
CA THR A 364 -7.80 -0.38 -22.75
C THR A 364 -8.13 1.03 -22.24
N PRO A 365 -7.21 2.01 -22.34
CA PRO A 365 -7.57 3.40 -22.09
C PRO A 365 -8.74 3.83 -22.98
N ASP A 366 -9.62 4.67 -22.45
CA ASP A 366 -10.68 5.30 -23.27
C ASP A 366 -10.03 6.35 -24.19
N PRO A 367 -10.10 6.20 -25.53
CA PRO A 367 -9.45 7.13 -26.45
C PRO A 367 -10.07 8.53 -26.45
N ASP A 368 -11.34 8.64 -26.05
CA ASP A 368 -12.11 9.89 -26.07
C ASP A 368 -12.09 10.62 -24.72
N ASP A 369 -11.57 9.97 -23.68
CA ASP A 369 -11.60 10.47 -22.32
C ASP A 369 -10.26 10.18 -21.59
N PRO A 370 -9.25 11.06 -21.74
CA PRO A 370 -7.91 10.81 -21.22
C PRO A 370 -7.83 10.83 -19.70
N PRO A 371 -6.86 10.10 -19.10
CA PRO A 371 -6.65 10.11 -17.66
C PRO A 371 -6.21 11.46 -17.13
N SER A 372 -6.51 11.74 -15.86
CA SER A 372 -6.09 12.94 -15.16
C SER A 372 -5.49 12.65 -13.79
N LEU A 373 -4.51 13.48 -13.39
CA LEU A 373 -3.88 13.38 -12.09
C LEU A 373 -4.79 13.96 -10.99
N ASP A 374 -4.60 13.47 -9.78
CA ASP A 374 -5.22 14.01 -8.57
C ASP A 374 -4.62 15.39 -8.24
N GLY A 375 -5.46 16.42 -8.26
CA GLY A 375 -5.07 17.80 -7.94
C GLY A 375 -5.01 18.12 -6.44
N GLU A 376 -5.51 17.24 -5.59
CA GLU A 376 -5.55 17.44 -4.14
C GLU A 376 -4.27 16.98 -3.41
N SER A 377 -3.36 16.34 -4.15
CA SER A 377 -2.11 15.81 -3.62
C SER A 377 -0.91 16.27 -4.45
N THR A 378 0.21 16.53 -3.77
CA THR A 378 1.51 16.76 -4.43
C THR A 378 2.12 15.50 -5.03
N ARG A 379 1.54 14.32 -4.74
CA ARG A 379 1.90 13.05 -5.36
C ARG A 379 1.33 13.00 -6.77
N ARG A 380 2.08 12.40 -7.69
CA ARG A 380 1.65 12.27 -9.09
C ARG A 380 0.83 10.99 -9.28
N HIS A 381 -0.28 10.86 -8.52
CA HIS A 381 -1.21 9.76 -8.66
C HIS A 381 -2.34 10.12 -9.63
N TYR A 382 -2.95 9.11 -10.25
CA TYR A 382 -4.15 9.32 -11.04
C TYR A 382 -5.35 9.60 -10.13
N GLY A 383 -6.08 10.69 -10.40
CA GLY A 383 -7.39 10.96 -9.80
C GLY A 383 -8.52 10.27 -10.56
N ARG A 384 -8.34 10.12 -11.88
CA ARG A 384 -9.27 9.50 -12.80
C ARG A 384 -8.51 8.81 -13.93
N TYR A 385 -8.98 7.60 -14.32
CA TYR A 385 -8.41 6.84 -15.45
C TYR A 385 -9.51 6.05 -16.16
N PRO A 386 -10.24 6.65 -17.12
CA PRO A 386 -11.27 5.96 -17.89
C PRO A 386 -10.71 4.84 -18.73
N ILE A 387 -11.41 3.70 -18.72
CA ILE A 387 -11.05 2.50 -19.50
C ILE A 387 -12.28 1.91 -20.18
N GLN A 388 -12.05 1.27 -21.31
CA GLN A 388 -13.00 0.39 -21.98
C GLN A 388 -12.67 -1.05 -21.58
N LEU A 389 -13.70 -1.89 -21.51
CA LEU A 389 -13.65 -3.32 -21.15
C LEU A 389 -14.44 -4.12 -22.18
N GLY A 390 -14.03 -5.38 -22.45
CA GLY A 390 -14.68 -6.26 -23.41
C GLY A 390 -14.78 -7.70 -22.92
#